data_8a039c360b83aa91af581d96e87fb899
#
_entry.id   8a039c360b83aa91af581d96e87fb899
#
_cell.length_a   1.000
_cell.length_b   1.000
_cell.length_c   1.000
_cell.angle_alpha   90.00
_cell.angle_beta   90.00
_cell.angle_gamma   90.00
#
_symmetry.space_group_name_H-M   'P 1'
#
loop_
_entity.id
_entity.type
_entity.pdbx_description
1 polymer ?
#
loop_
_entity_poly.entity_id
_entity_poly.type
_entity_poly.pdbx_seq_one_letter_code
_entity_poly.pdbx_strand_id
1 'polypeptide(L)'
;WVYSDRRPIGAANMNTFGRTPSWGAQWKAFVKENADRVNTAYLQKTTLPYEDNYLDLDPVVKDPLGFPVCRITADYKDNEKRIADFIQDKMELWYRAAGAIDIVRGPLGTMGLNTHAYGGTRMGDNAETNVVNRYGFSHEVPNLGVLGASVMGTSGAHNPTLTAQALAWRTAEHLVKNWKSIGE
;
A
#
# COMPACT_ATOMS: atom_id res chain seq x y z
N TRP A 1 -5.57 -12.31 -1.18
CA TRP A 1 -4.44 -13.22 -1.37
C TRP A 1 -4.44 -14.25 -0.25
N VAL A 2 -4.43 -15.52 -0.58
CA VAL A 2 -4.31 -16.62 0.38
C VAL A 2 -3.05 -17.38 0.03
N TYR A 3 -2.22 -17.63 1.00
CA TYR A 3 -1.08 -18.50 0.84
C TYR A 3 -0.76 -19.27 2.12
N SER A 4 -0.22 -20.46 1.93
CA SER A 4 0.33 -21.29 3.00
C SER A 4 1.85 -21.09 2.98
N ASP A 5 2.41 -20.65 4.07
CA ASP A 5 3.86 -20.59 4.22
C ASP A 5 4.36 -21.92 4.78
N ARG A 6 4.70 -22.83 3.86
CA ARG A 6 5.26 -24.14 4.20
C ARG A 6 6.76 -24.12 4.49
N ARG A 7 7.39 -22.95 4.42
CA ARG A 7 8.82 -22.82 4.68
C ARG A 7 9.11 -22.81 6.18
N PRO A 8 10.25 -23.37 6.63
CA PRO A 8 10.59 -23.44 8.05
C PRO A 8 10.57 -22.07 8.77
N ILE A 9 11.01 -21.00 8.07
CA ILE A 9 11.03 -19.64 8.63
C ILE A 9 9.59 -19.08 8.77
N GLY A 10 8.71 -19.37 7.84
CA GLY A 10 7.30 -18.97 7.94
C GLY A 10 6.59 -19.73 9.06
N ALA A 11 6.88 -21.00 9.23
CA ALA A 11 6.36 -21.79 10.34
C ALA A 11 6.79 -21.23 11.71
N ALA A 12 7.97 -20.60 11.80
CA ALA A 12 8.45 -19.96 13.02
C ALA A 12 7.59 -18.75 13.46
N ASN A 13 6.89 -18.12 12.52
CA ASN A 13 5.99 -16.99 12.77
C ASN A 13 4.51 -17.37 12.79
N MET A 14 4.22 -18.67 12.82
CA MET A 14 2.85 -19.17 12.79
C MET A 14 2.08 -18.75 14.03
N ASN A 15 0.85 -18.27 13.84
CA ASN A 15 -0.06 -17.99 14.96
C ASN A 15 -0.42 -19.27 15.69
N THR A 16 -0.29 -19.29 17.00
CA THR A 16 -0.63 -20.44 17.84
C THR A 16 -2.09 -20.48 18.28
N PHE A 17 -2.89 -19.51 17.90
CA PHE A 17 -4.31 -19.39 18.26
C PHE A 17 -4.55 -19.43 19.79
N GLY A 18 -3.56 -18.99 20.58
CA GLY A 18 -3.60 -19.05 22.04
C GLY A 18 -3.43 -20.45 22.64
N ARG A 19 -3.16 -21.49 21.84
CA ARG A 19 -3.06 -22.89 22.31
C ARG A 19 -1.74 -23.19 23.00
N THR A 20 -0.68 -22.47 22.66
CA THR A 20 0.63 -22.60 23.31
C THR A 20 1.30 -21.22 23.42
N PRO A 21 2.29 -21.06 24.32
CA PRO A 21 3.21 -19.94 24.23
C PRO A 21 3.88 -19.87 22.84
N SER A 22 4.39 -18.72 22.43
CA SER A 22 5.10 -18.52 21.16
C SER A 22 6.57 -19.00 21.18
N TRP A 23 6.95 -19.83 22.15
CA TRP A 23 8.29 -20.36 22.35
C TRP A 23 8.28 -21.68 23.17
N GLY A 24 9.40 -22.38 23.20
CA GLY A 24 9.61 -23.58 24.02
C GLY A 24 9.15 -24.89 23.35
N ALA A 25 9.10 -25.96 24.15
CA ALA A 25 8.81 -27.33 23.65
C ALA A 25 7.38 -27.47 23.11
N GLN A 26 6.40 -26.88 23.78
CA GLN A 26 5.00 -26.91 23.37
C GLN A 26 4.79 -26.19 22.04
N TRP A 27 5.43 -25.03 21.86
CA TRP A 27 5.43 -24.29 20.61
C TRP A 27 6.05 -25.12 19.47
N LYS A 28 7.20 -25.75 19.70
CA LYS A 28 7.83 -26.62 18.70
C LYS A 28 6.95 -27.79 18.28
N ALA A 29 6.28 -28.41 19.24
CA ALA A 29 5.35 -29.51 18.97
C ALA A 29 4.14 -29.01 18.13
N PHE A 30 3.55 -27.88 18.51
CA PHE A 30 2.45 -27.27 17.78
C PHE A 30 2.85 -26.91 16.33
N VAL A 31 4.01 -26.26 16.13
CA VAL A 31 4.50 -25.92 14.80
C VAL A 31 4.73 -27.17 13.96
N LYS A 32 5.35 -28.22 14.53
CA LYS A 32 5.58 -29.48 13.82
C LYS A 32 4.27 -30.15 13.36
N GLU A 33 3.24 -30.09 14.19
CA GLU A 33 1.94 -30.70 13.88
C GLU A 33 1.12 -29.89 12.87
N ASN A 34 1.22 -28.55 12.91
CA ASN A 34 0.29 -27.67 12.20
C ASN A 34 0.92 -26.84 11.07
N ALA A 35 2.21 -27.01 10.75
CA ALA A 35 2.90 -26.17 9.77
C ALA A 35 2.28 -26.21 8.37
N ASP A 36 1.61 -27.28 8.00
CA ASP A 36 0.89 -27.45 6.72
C ASP A 36 -0.63 -27.25 6.82
N ARG A 37 -1.13 -26.89 8.00
CA ARG A 37 -2.56 -26.70 8.29
C ARG A 37 -2.98 -25.27 8.56
N VAL A 38 -2.01 -24.36 8.68
CA VAL A 38 -2.26 -22.92 8.92
C VAL A 38 -2.04 -22.14 7.64
N ASN A 39 -3.02 -21.34 7.27
CA ASN A 39 -2.96 -20.43 6.15
C ASN A 39 -3.16 -18.99 6.61
N THR A 40 -2.56 -18.06 5.90
CA THR A 40 -2.78 -16.62 6.11
C THR A 40 -3.40 -16.01 4.86
N ALA A 41 -4.45 -15.21 5.06
CA ALA A 41 -5.03 -14.41 3.99
C ALA A 41 -4.70 -12.94 4.22
N TYR A 42 -4.24 -12.28 3.18
CA TYR A 42 -3.96 -10.85 3.17
C TYR A 42 -4.97 -10.10 2.33
N LEU A 43 -5.38 -8.97 2.86
CA LEU A 43 -6.26 -8.04 2.19
C LEU A 43 -5.43 -6.88 1.62
N GLN A 44 -5.64 -6.62 0.34
CA GLN A 44 -5.28 -5.34 -0.27
C GLN A 44 -6.52 -4.49 -0.42
N LYS A 45 -6.41 -3.22 -0.05
CA LYS A 45 -7.49 -2.24 -0.18
C LYS A 45 -6.95 -0.92 -0.71
N THR A 46 -7.80 -0.14 -1.33
CA THR A 46 -7.48 1.22 -1.72
C THR A 46 -7.53 2.13 -0.48
N THR A 47 -6.60 3.06 -0.40
CA THR A 47 -6.68 4.22 0.48
C THR A 47 -7.14 5.41 -0.34
N LEU A 48 -8.09 6.19 0.18
CA LEU A 48 -8.57 7.40 -0.48
C LEU A 48 -7.57 8.55 -0.31
N PRO A 49 -7.57 9.52 -1.23
CA PRO A 49 -6.66 10.68 -1.19
C PRO A 49 -7.20 11.74 -0.22
N TYR A 50 -6.88 11.60 1.05
CA TYR A 50 -7.25 12.57 2.09
C TYR A 50 -6.28 13.75 2.11
N GLU A 51 -6.76 14.97 2.36
CA GLU A 51 -5.95 16.18 2.44
C GLU A 51 -4.98 16.18 3.63
N ASP A 52 -5.34 15.51 4.71
CA ASP A 52 -4.50 15.33 5.90
C ASP A 52 -3.52 14.15 5.80
N ASN A 53 -3.44 13.50 4.63
CA ASN A 53 -2.36 12.60 4.23
C ASN A 53 -1.50 13.30 3.17
N TYR A 54 -0.34 13.83 3.57
CA TYR A 54 0.48 14.69 2.72
C TYR A 54 1.98 14.47 2.91
N LEU A 55 2.73 15.03 2.00
CA LEU A 55 4.19 15.12 2.03
C LEU A 55 4.60 16.57 2.25
N ASP A 56 5.56 16.81 3.14
CA ASP A 56 6.20 18.11 3.31
C ASP A 56 7.70 17.95 3.60
N LEU A 57 8.40 19.04 3.77
CA LEU A 57 9.81 19.04 4.18
C LEU A 57 9.90 19.16 5.70
N ASP A 58 10.72 18.28 6.31
CA ASP A 58 10.95 18.33 7.75
C ASP A 58 11.69 19.63 8.12
N PRO A 59 11.17 20.43 9.06
CA PRO A 59 11.79 21.71 9.42
C PRO A 59 13.10 21.56 10.22
N VAL A 60 13.36 20.38 10.76
CA VAL A 60 14.50 20.15 11.67
C VAL A 60 15.48 19.12 11.09
N VAL A 61 14.97 17.98 10.60
CA VAL A 61 15.80 16.88 10.14
C VAL A 61 16.33 17.17 8.74
N LYS A 62 17.63 16.98 8.57
CA LYS A 62 18.33 17.17 7.30
C LYS A 62 19.09 15.92 6.89
N ASP A 63 19.26 15.73 5.61
CA ASP A 63 20.12 14.69 5.06
C ASP A 63 21.63 15.02 5.25
N PRO A 64 22.55 14.11 4.89
CA PRO A 64 24.00 14.36 5.00
C PRO A 64 24.52 15.53 4.16
N LEU A 65 23.75 16.00 3.16
CA LEU A 65 24.09 17.14 2.31
C LEU A 65 23.50 18.47 2.82
N GLY A 66 22.72 18.41 3.91
CA GLY A 66 22.12 19.60 4.53
C GLY A 66 20.73 19.96 3.99
N PHE A 67 20.14 19.17 3.09
CA PHE A 67 18.78 19.40 2.60
C PHE A 67 17.72 18.85 3.58
N PRO A 68 16.58 19.55 3.75
CA PRO A 68 15.45 19.00 4.51
C PRO A 68 15.01 17.66 3.95
N VAL A 69 14.76 16.68 4.84
CA VAL A 69 14.22 15.39 4.40
C VAL A 69 12.71 15.47 4.15
N CYS A 70 12.21 14.63 3.26
CA CYS A 70 10.77 14.47 3.05
C CYS A 70 10.12 13.85 4.28
N ARG A 71 9.11 14.51 4.82
CA ARG A 71 8.27 14.00 5.92
C ARG A 71 6.94 13.52 5.34
N ILE A 72 6.52 12.33 5.76
CA ILE A 72 5.28 11.69 5.34
C ILE A 72 4.30 11.70 6.50
N THR A 73 3.20 12.44 6.34
CA THR A 73 2.06 12.40 7.27
C THR A 73 0.96 11.57 6.63
N ALA A 74 0.70 10.39 7.19
CA ALA A 74 -0.28 9.47 6.63
C ALA A 74 -0.89 8.56 7.70
N ASP A 75 -2.22 8.41 7.68
CA ASP A 75 -2.97 7.51 8.55
C ASP A 75 -4.20 6.96 7.83
N TYR A 76 -4.68 5.81 8.32
CA TYR A 76 -5.95 5.23 7.90
C TYR A 76 -7.12 5.97 8.55
N LYS A 77 -8.12 6.30 7.75
CA LYS A 77 -9.35 6.95 8.19
C LYS A 77 -10.49 5.92 8.36
N ASP A 78 -11.67 6.40 8.68
CA ASP A 78 -12.82 5.52 8.95
C ASP A 78 -13.24 4.66 7.76
N ASN A 79 -13.05 5.16 6.54
CA ASN A 79 -13.34 4.38 5.34
C ASN A 79 -12.46 3.13 5.26
N GLU A 80 -11.15 3.27 5.48
CA GLU A 80 -10.21 2.15 5.45
C GLU A 80 -10.44 1.15 6.59
N LYS A 81 -10.84 1.64 7.76
CA LYS A 81 -11.22 0.79 8.90
C LYS A 81 -12.48 -0.02 8.58
N ARG A 82 -13.55 0.64 8.10
CA ARG A 82 -14.79 -0.04 7.68
C ARG A 82 -14.60 -1.06 6.58
N ILE A 83 -13.76 -0.76 5.58
CA ILE A 83 -13.42 -1.72 4.53
C ILE A 83 -12.68 -2.93 5.13
N ALA A 84 -11.74 -2.71 6.05
CA ALA A 84 -11.01 -3.78 6.70
C ALA A 84 -11.95 -4.72 7.46
N ASP A 85 -12.85 -4.18 8.29
CA ASP A 85 -13.83 -4.96 9.04
C ASP A 85 -14.76 -5.75 8.11
N PHE A 86 -15.33 -5.08 7.11
CA PHE A 86 -16.22 -5.72 6.12
C PHE A 86 -15.55 -6.92 5.42
N ILE A 87 -14.28 -6.78 5.01
CA ILE A 87 -13.61 -7.85 4.29
C ILE A 87 -13.15 -8.94 5.27
N GLN A 88 -12.73 -8.59 6.48
CA GLN A 88 -12.43 -9.60 7.51
C GLN A 88 -13.66 -10.48 7.80
N ASP A 89 -14.86 -9.90 7.89
CA ASP A 89 -16.10 -10.66 8.03
C ASP A 89 -16.32 -11.65 6.87
N LYS A 90 -16.11 -11.20 5.63
CA LYS A 90 -16.22 -12.07 4.44
C LYS A 90 -15.15 -13.15 4.40
N MET A 91 -13.93 -12.84 4.79
CA MET A 91 -12.83 -13.79 4.86
C MET A 91 -13.06 -14.84 5.94
N GLU A 92 -13.61 -14.46 7.09
CA GLU A 92 -13.97 -15.42 8.13
C GLU A 92 -15.05 -16.39 7.65
N LEU A 93 -16.12 -15.90 7.03
CA LEU A 93 -17.17 -16.75 6.44
C LEU A 93 -16.59 -17.71 5.40
N TRP A 94 -15.68 -17.24 4.57
CA TRP A 94 -15.02 -18.06 3.56
C TRP A 94 -14.14 -19.15 4.18
N TYR A 95 -13.34 -18.82 5.19
CA TYR A 95 -12.50 -19.80 5.89
C TYR A 95 -13.35 -20.85 6.61
N ARG A 96 -14.45 -20.46 7.26
CA ARG A 96 -15.37 -21.41 7.89
C ARG A 96 -16.02 -22.34 6.88
N ALA A 97 -16.44 -21.82 5.74
CA ALA A 97 -16.97 -22.64 4.65
C ALA A 97 -15.93 -23.62 4.08
N ALA A 98 -14.64 -23.27 4.13
CA ALA A 98 -13.53 -24.13 3.75
C ALA A 98 -13.12 -25.14 4.84
N GLY A 99 -13.81 -25.17 6.00
CA GLY A 99 -13.55 -26.12 7.09
C GLY A 99 -12.51 -25.64 8.11
N ALA A 100 -12.17 -24.36 8.15
CA ALA A 100 -11.29 -23.85 9.18
C ALA A 100 -11.92 -23.97 10.57
N ILE A 101 -11.18 -24.53 11.53
CA ILE A 101 -11.63 -24.75 12.90
C ILE A 101 -11.32 -23.56 13.81
N ASP A 102 -10.22 -22.84 13.52
CA ASP A 102 -9.80 -21.64 14.23
C ASP A 102 -9.48 -20.51 13.24
N ILE A 103 -9.83 -19.30 13.63
CA ILE A 103 -9.58 -18.10 12.84
C ILE A 103 -9.15 -16.98 13.78
N VAL A 104 -8.06 -16.31 13.43
CA VAL A 104 -7.60 -15.11 14.12
C VAL A 104 -7.60 -13.94 13.14
N ARG A 105 -8.32 -12.87 13.49
CA ARG A 105 -8.30 -11.62 12.74
C ARG A 105 -7.04 -10.83 13.10
N GLY A 106 -6.28 -10.44 12.09
CA GLY A 106 -5.14 -9.56 12.27
C GLY A 106 -5.60 -8.10 12.48
N PRO A 107 -4.78 -7.27 13.11
CA PRO A 107 -5.06 -5.84 13.20
C PRO A 107 -4.99 -5.18 11.82
N LEU A 108 -5.68 -4.06 11.66
CA LEU A 108 -5.40 -3.14 10.57
C LEU A 108 -3.95 -2.65 10.74
N GLY A 109 -3.10 -2.93 9.74
CA GLY A 109 -1.69 -2.52 9.78
C GLY A 109 -1.53 -1.00 9.85
N THR A 110 -0.35 -0.54 10.21
CA THR A 110 0.01 0.88 10.13
C THR A 110 0.24 1.30 8.69
N MET A 111 -0.15 2.52 8.34
CA MET A 111 0.20 3.14 7.08
C MET A 111 1.71 3.45 7.06
N GLY A 112 2.37 3.27 5.92
CA GLY A 112 3.77 3.69 5.75
C GLY A 112 4.77 2.58 5.41
N LEU A 113 4.46 1.31 5.65
CA LEU A 113 5.33 0.18 5.27
C LEU A 113 4.67 -0.64 4.16
N ASN A 114 4.44 -0.01 3.00
CA ASN A 114 3.75 -0.64 1.88
C ASN A 114 4.56 -0.49 0.59
N THR A 115 4.69 -1.58 -0.16
CA THR A 115 5.33 -1.59 -1.48
C THR A 115 4.47 -1.00 -2.59
N HIS A 116 3.20 -0.68 -2.32
CA HIS A 116 2.24 -0.08 -3.26
C HIS A 116 1.97 1.39 -2.92
N ALA A 117 3.03 2.16 -2.66
CA ALA A 117 2.91 3.60 -2.40
C ALA A 117 2.46 4.35 -3.66
N TYR A 118 1.51 5.29 -3.49
CA TYR A 118 0.98 6.12 -4.56
C TYR A 118 0.42 7.45 -4.02
N GLY A 119 0.12 8.41 -4.89
CA GLY A 119 -0.67 9.60 -4.57
C GLY A 119 0.09 10.82 -4.05
N GLY A 120 1.40 10.73 -3.80
CA GLY A 120 2.19 11.86 -3.29
C GLY A 120 2.28 13.05 -4.25
N THR A 121 2.09 12.83 -5.55
CA THR A 121 2.04 13.86 -6.60
C THR A 121 0.82 13.65 -7.50
N ARG A 122 -0.35 13.44 -6.88
CA ARG A 122 -1.55 13.02 -7.62
C ARG A 122 -1.91 13.94 -8.78
N MET A 123 -2.36 13.32 -9.87
CA MET A 123 -2.78 14.04 -11.07
C MET A 123 -4.23 14.53 -10.96
N GLY A 124 -4.52 15.61 -11.69
CA GLY A 124 -5.86 16.14 -11.89
C GLY A 124 -5.82 17.48 -12.61
N ASP A 125 -7.00 18.00 -12.96
CA ASP A 125 -7.12 19.23 -13.74
C ASP A 125 -7.17 20.51 -12.87
N ASN A 126 -7.32 20.37 -11.56
CA ASN A 126 -7.37 21.50 -10.65
C ASN A 126 -6.01 21.67 -9.94
N ALA A 127 -5.30 22.76 -10.24
CA ALA A 127 -4.00 23.09 -9.66
C ALA A 127 -4.02 23.30 -8.13
N GLU A 128 -5.16 23.68 -7.55
CA GLU A 128 -5.29 23.88 -6.10
C GLU A 128 -5.30 22.57 -5.31
N THR A 129 -5.70 21.45 -5.96
CA THR A 129 -5.88 20.16 -5.31
C THR A 129 -4.98 19.07 -5.87
N ASN A 130 -4.27 19.31 -6.96
CA ASN A 130 -3.44 18.34 -7.65
C ASN A 130 -2.06 18.91 -7.96
N VAL A 131 -1.04 18.07 -7.89
CA VAL A 131 0.36 18.47 -8.13
C VAL A 131 0.68 18.51 -9.63
N VAL A 132 0.14 17.55 -10.37
CA VAL A 132 0.36 17.43 -11.82
C VAL A 132 -0.94 17.36 -12.58
N ASN A 133 -0.93 17.79 -13.83
CA ASN A 133 -2.07 17.71 -14.73
C ASN A 133 -2.30 16.25 -15.20
N ARG A 134 -3.33 16.04 -16.02
CA ARG A 134 -3.70 14.70 -16.55
C ARG A 134 -2.60 14.00 -17.35
N TYR A 135 -1.58 14.71 -17.79
CA TYR A 135 -0.43 14.17 -18.51
C TYR A 135 0.84 14.05 -17.65
N GLY A 136 0.74 14.31 -16.36
CA GLY A 136 1.86 14.17 -15.42
C GLY A 136 2.81 15.38 -15.38
N PHE A 137 2.45 16.53 -15.96
CA PHE A 137 3.25 17.76 -15.85
C PHE A 137 2.76 18.60 -14.68
N SER A 138 3.73 19.17 -13.94
CA SER A 138 3.46 20.02 -12.78
C SER A 138 2.63 21.25 -13.16
N HIS A 139 1.66 21.58 -12.31
CA HIS A 139 0.91 22.84 -12.45
C HIS A 139 1.75 24.07 -12.11
N GLU A 140 2.72 23.93 -11.18
CA GLU A 140 3.59 25.06 -10.76
C GLU A 140 4.82 25.22 -11.65
N VAL A 141 5.34 24.11 -12.19
CA VAL A 141 6.54 24.07 -13.03
C VAL A 141 6.19 23.33 -14.32
N PRO A 142 5.65 24.02 -15.36
CA PRO A 142 5.03 23.38 -16.51
C PRO A 142 5.94 22.45 -17.34
N ASN A 143 7.25 22.64 -17.28
CA ASN A 143 8.24 21.77 -17.94
C ASN A 143 8.77 20.64 -17.05
N LEU A 144 8.22 20.46 -15.84
CA LEU A 144 8.55 19.35 -14.93
C LEU A 144 7.54 18.22 -15.10
N GLY A 145 7.98 17.08 -15.62
CA GLY A 145 7.19 15.86 -15.71
C GLY A 145 7.44 14.93 -14.53
N VAL A 146 6.38 14.35 -13.97
CA VAL A 146 6.43 13.34 -12.90
C VAL A 146 5.84 12.04 -13.41
N LEU A 147 6.61 10.95 -13.29
CA LEU A 147 6.26 9.62 -13.79
C LEU A 147 6.22 8.61 -12.64
N GLY A 148 5.32 7.65 -12.73
CA GLY A 148 5.22 6.56 -11.77
C GLY A 148 3.93 6.54 -10.96
N ALA A 149 3.88 5.72 -9.92
CA ALA A 149 2.67 5.55 -9.12
C ALA A 149 2.30 6.75 -8.26
N SER A 150 3.22 7.66 -8.00
CA SER A 150 2.96 8.88 -7.21
C SER A 150 1.87 9.78 -7.81
N VAL A 151 1.67 9.73 -9.14
CA VAL A 151 0.63 10.51 -9.81
C VAL A 151 -0.78 9.90 -9.70
N MET A 152 -0.92 8.69 -9.19
CA MET A 152 -2.21 7.99 -9.06
C MET A 152 -2.95 8.51 -7.83
N GLY A 153 -4.21 8.93 -7.96
CA GLY A 153 -5.06 9.32 -6.82
C GLY A 153 -5.54 8.12 -6.01
N THR A 154 -5.70 6.94 -6.64
CA THR A 154 -6.11 5.68 -6.01
C THR A 154 -5.44 4.50 -6.73
N SER A 155 -5.40 3.31 -6.10
CA SER A 155 -4.75 2.12 -6.70
C SER A 155 -5.70 1.00 -7.11
N GLY A 156 -6.99 1.10 -6.82
CA GLY A 156 -7.99 0.06 -7.13
C GLY A 156 -7.78 -1.27 -6.39
N ALA A 157 -7.06 -1.27 -5.28
CA ALA A 157 -6.77 -2.46 -4.44
C ALA A 157 -6.04 -3.61 -5.18
N HIS A 158 -5.28 -3.29 -6.23
CA HIS A 158 -4.47 -4.24 -7.00
C HIS A 158 -3.02 -3.77 -7.10
N ASN A 159 -2.14 -4.64 -7.59
CA ASN A 159 -0.75 -4.30 -7.86
C ASN A 159 -0.68 -3.16 -8.89
N PRO A 160 -0.10 -1.99 -8.58
CA PRO A 160 -0.28 -0.78 -9.40
C PRO A 160 0.71 -0.65 -10.55
N THR A 161 1.71 -1.54 -10.67
CA THR A 161 2.85 -1.38 -11.58
C THR A 161 2.44 -1.21 -13.04
N LEU A 162 1.53 -2.04 -13.56
CA LEU A 162 1.08 -1.94 -14.96
C LEU A 162 0.35 -0.62 -15.22
N THR A 163 -0.47 -0.16 -14.27
CA THR A 163 -1.14 1.14 -14.38
C THR A 163 -0.13 2.29 -14.36
N ALA A 164 0.86 2.24 -13.47
CA ALA A 164 1.92 3.24 -13.41
C ALA A 164 2.73 3.30 -14.73
N GLN A 165 3.04 2.14 -15.32
CA GLN A 165 3.72 2.06 -16.62
C GLN A 165 2.85 2.62 -17.76
N ALA A 166 1.55 2.31 -17.78
CA ALA A 166 0.63 2.85 -18.79
C ALA A 166 0.49 4.38 -18.69
N LEU A 167 0.47 4.93 -17.46
CA LEU A 167 0.47 6.37 -17.23
C LEU A 167 1.79 7.02 -17.70
N ALA A 168 2.93 6.40 -17.40
CA ALA A 168 4.24 6.87 -17.88
C ALA A 168 4.33 6.86 -19.41
N TRP A 169 3.82 5.82 -20.06
CA TRP A 169 3.72 5.75 -21.52
C TRP A 169 2.88 6.89 -22.10
N ARG A 170 1.69 7.13 -21.53
CA ARG A 170 0.82 8.24 -21.95
C ARG A 170 1.51 9.59 -21.83
N THR A 171 2.24 9.82 -20.74
CA THR A 171 3.03 11.04 -20.53
C THR A 171 4.12 11.19 -21.59
N ALA A 172 4.85 10.11 -21.90
CA ALA A 172 5.90 10.11 -22.91
C ALA A 172 5.33 10.39 -24.32
N GLU A 173 4.20 9.78 -24.68
CA GLU A 173 3.54 10.09 -25.95
C GLU A 173 3.08 11.55 -26.04
N HIS A 174 2.54 12.10 -24.95
CA HIS A 174 2.15 13.52 -24.91
C HIS A 174 3.36 14.43 -25.07
N LEU A 175 4.45 14.12 -24.37
CA LEU A 175 5.71 14.87 -24.46
C LEU A 175 6.24 14.90 -25.91
N VAL A 176 6.32 13.75 -26.56
CA VAL A 176 6.81 13.67 -27.95
C VAL A 176 5.94 14.48 -28.90
N LYS A 177 4.61 14.38 -28.78
CA LYS A 177 3.65 15.10 -29.64
C LYS A 177 3.69 16.63 -29.45
N ASN A 178 4.01 17.09 -28.22
CA ASN A 178 3.91 18.49 -27.83
C ASN A 178 5.26 19.08 -27.40
N TRP A 179 6.38 18.50 -27.84
CA TRP A 179 7.72 18.87 -27.39
C TRP A 179 8.02 20.38 -27.43
N LYS A 180 7.52 21.07 -28.48
CA LYS A 180 7.78 22.51 -28.68
C LYS A 180 6.92 23.44 -27.80
N SER A 181 5.81 22.94 -27.25
CA SER A 181 4.84 23.72 -26.46
C SER A 181 4.79 23.29 -24.98
N ILE A 182 5.59 22.30 -24.58
CA ILE A 182 5.67 21.92 -23.19
C ILE A 182 6.49 22.97 -22.44
N GLY A 183 5.83 23.63 -21.47
CA GLY A 183 6.45 24.66 -20.64
C GLY A 183 6.12 26.09 -21.07
N GLU A 184 5.28 26.24 -22.11
CA GLU A 184 4.59 27.50 -22.43
C GLU A 184 3.26 27.57 -21.63
#